data_e4dd9335f557a5ea5ef7999ea280f341
#
_entry.id   e4dd9335f557a5ea5ef7999ea280f341
#
_cell.length_a   1.000
_cell.length_b   1.000
_cell.length_c   1.000
_cell.angle_alpha   90.00
_cell.angle_beta   90.00
_cell.angle_gamma   90.00
#
_symmetry.space_group_name_H-M   'P 1'
#
loop_
_entity.id
_entity.type
_entity.pdbx_description
1 polymer ?
#
loop_
_entity_poly.entity_id
_entity_poly.type
_entity_poly.pdbx_seq_one_letter_code
_entity_poly.pdbx_strand_id
1 'polypeptide(L)'
;MSRISTSILSRYLLKGQIPRQGCISARHVSRHTSLPSAAITIANTTRRLHAAPEVVTPPPDQPVPLRKQLKDEAKKAKKQGKKKPKGDSQTVDGWELTVGIEIHAQLNTARKLFSPAVTSFNDEPNSHVALFDVAMPGSQPLFQKETLIPALRAALALNCEVQEVSRFDRKHYFWWDQPSGYQITQYYEPFAKNGHITLLARDGISPQDGERVTIGIKQVQLEQDTAKTLAQAGKVQWLDFNRVGVPLIEIITEPELHHPRTAAVLVRKIQMLLNTVDACVSGMETGGLRADVNVSVRRTDGSNPSLGTRTEIKNLSTIKAVEDAIIAERDRQIRELEAGRSIPSETRGWSIGSTETRRLRGKEGEVDYRYMPDPDIAPLVIGNDLVGHLRQSLAVTPDSELDTLIARFGLTAKDALSLINLENGSRVQYYYKVLRSIQDKLSEDLSEAEMPEFKSYSALVGNWIIHELGRLTTYKAGPLAARDLTFTPEGDCEQVPDSDLSQLLYHLIRKQITGKVAKELLFAIYLKEIEGGVTQAIAENDLWFKEIPEEEYEQLADEAMEGEHKILQEFASSETFPQGKLMFLVGKMMRLGPTERIVPANAERVMRAKVEGLRNP
;
A
#
# COMPACT_ATOMS: atom_id res chain seq x y z
N MET A 1 -8.08 -41.65 9.49
CA MET A 1 -8.73 -40.33 9.62
C MET A 1 -8.06 -39.56 10.75
N SER A 2 -7.24 -38.57 10.43
CA SER A 2 -6.58 -37.74 11.46
C SER A 2 -7.44 -36.51 11.74
N ARG A 3 -8.31 -36.62 12.74
CA ARG A 3 -9.09 -35.47 13.24
C ARG A 3 -8.11 -34.51 13.91
N ILE A 4 -8.05 -33.26 13.45
CA ILE A 4 -7.30 -32.21 14.13
C ILE A 4 -8.03 -31.93 15.44
N SER A 5 -7.44 -32.33 16.58
CA SER A 5 -8.09 -32.11 17.86
C SER A 5 -7.93 -30.65 18.29
N THR A 6 -9.00 -30.08 18.80
CA THR A 6 -9.02 -28.74 19.40
C THR A 6 -7.98 -28.54 20.49
N SER A 7 -7.52 -29.62 21.14
CA SER A 7 -6.47 -29.54 22.18
C SER A 7 -5.07 -29.17 21.66
N ILE A 8 -4.76 -29.49 20.41
CA ILE A 8 -3.50 -29.08 19.76
C ILE A 8 -3.60 -27.61 19.30
N LEU A 9 -4.76 -27.25 18.78
CA LEU A 9 -5.04 -25.89 18.32
C LEU A 9 -5.24 -24.92 19.48
N SER A 10 -5.83 -25.35 20.61
CA SER A 10 -6.00 -24.50 21.79
C SER A 10 -4.66 -24.03 22.39
N ARG A 11 -3.58 -24.81 22.26
CA ARG A 11 -2.24 -24.34 22.67
C ARG A 11 -1.72 -23.19 21.79
N TYR A 12 -2.09 -23.16 20.52
CA TYR A 12 -1.76 -22.05 19.62
C TYR A 12 -2.72 -20.87 19.79
N LEU A 13 -4.00 -21.15 19.99
CA LEU A 13 -5.06 -20.13 20.11
C LEU A 13 -5.06 -19.43 21.47
N LEU A 14 -4.80 -20.15 22.59
CA LEU A 14 -4.74 -19.56 23.94
C LEU A 14 -3.48 -18.74 24.21
N LYS A 15 -2.41 -18.89 23.43
CA LYS A 15 -1.21 -18.06 23.56
C LYS A 15 -1.23 -16.80 22.72
N GLY A 16 -2.26 -16.56 21.90
CA GLY A 16 -2.49 -15.30 21.18
C GLY A 16 -1.38 -14.85 20.22
N GLN A 17 -0.30 -15.64 20.08
CA GLN A 17 0.88 -15.30 19.31
C GLN A 17 1.33 -16.53 18.51
N ILE A 18 0.92 -16.59 17.26
CA ILE A 18 1.83 -17.11 16.24
C ILE A 18 2.99 -16.12 16.27
N PRO A 19 4.25 -16.54 16.44
CA PRO A 19 5.37 -15.61 16.36
C PRO A 19 5.28 -14.93 14.99
N ARG A 20 4.94 -13.65 14.96
CA ARG A 20 5.13 -12.85 13.76
C ARG A 20 6.62 -12.94 13.48
N GLN A 21 7.01 -13.51 12.35
CA GLN A 21 8.36 -13.35 11.85
C GLN A 21 8.50 -11.87 11.49
N GLY A 22 8.83 -11.07 12.51
CA GLY A 22 9.39 -9.78 12.28
C GLY A 22 10.62 -9.97 11.42
N CYS A 23 10.82 -9.11 10.43
CA CYS A 23 12.08 -9.02 9.70
C CYS A 23 13.21 -9.09 10.72
N ILE A 24 13.95 -10.18 10.72
CA ILE A 24 15.16 -10.30 11.54
C ILE A 24 16.14 -9.33 10.91
N SER A 25 16.23 -8.13 11.49
CA SER A 25 17.34 -7.23 11.20
C SER A 25 18.60 -8.01 11.53
N ALA A 26 19.44 -8.19 10.54
CA ALA A 26 20.73 -8.84 10.69
C ALA A 26 21.48 -8.19 11.86
N ARG A 27 21.60 -8.90 12.98
CA ARG A 27 22.52 -8.50 14.04
C ARG A 27 23.92 -8.64 13.48
N HIS A 28 24.51 -7.51 13.12
CA HIS A 28 25.95 -7.42 12.92
C HIS A 28 26.64 -7.85 14.21
N VAL A 29 27.26 -9.01 14.17
CA VAL A 29 28.25 -9.41 15.17
C VAL A 29 29.48 -8.54 14.90
N SER A 30 29.58 -7.41 15.61
CA SER A 30 30.81 -6.61 15.59
C SER A 30 31.88 -7.33 16.41
N ARG A 31 32.89 -7.85 15.74
CA ARG A 31 34.15 -8.20 16.38
C ARG A 31 34.82 -6.92 16.82
N HIS A 32 34.98 -6.76 18.13
CA HIS A 32 35.81 -5.72 18.72
C HIS A 32 37.27 -5.90 18.27
N THR A 33 37.77 -4.92 17.52
CA THR A 33 39.20 -4.61 17.48
C THR A 33 39.34 -3.18 17.96
N SER A 34 39.94 -3.05 19.14
CA SER A 34 40.32 -1.79 19.78
C SER A 34 41.44 -1.11 19.00
N LEU A 35 41.27 0.16 18.64
CA LEU A 35 42.37 1.09 18.32
C LEU A 35 42.09 2.46 19.01
N PRO A 36 43.14 3.25 19.33
CA PRO A 36 43.09 4.20 20.44
C PRO A 36 42.51 5.57 20.07
N SER A 37 41.94 6.19 21.11
CA SER A 37 41.40 7.53 21.09
C SER A 37 42.42 8.62 20.73
N ALA A 38 42.10 9.43 19.71
CA ALA A 38 42.68 10.75 19.52
C ALA A 38 41.61 11.80 19.81
N ALA A 39 41.83 12.56 20.85
CA ALA A 39 41.00 13.69 21.21
C ALA A 39 41.09 14.80 20.18
N ILE A 40 39.98 15.17 19.57
CA ILE A 40 39.86 16.38 18.74
C ILE A 40 39.00 17.38 19.52
N THR A 41 39.66 18.46 19.92
CA THR A 41 39.08 19.65 20.53
C THR A 41 38.24 20.37 19.47
N ILE A 42 36.92 20.43 19.67
CA ILE A 42 36.03 21.23 18.81
C ILE A 42 35.92 22.64 19.42
N ALA A 43 36.48 23.59 18.70
CA ALA A 43 36.34 25.01 19.02
C ALA A 43 34.92 25.49 18.63
N ASN A 44 34.23 26.08 19.58
CA ASN A 44 32.97 26.80 19.39
C ASN A 44 33.13 27.94 18.39
N THR A 45 32.48 27.85 17.24
CA THR A 45 32.23 29.00 16.40
C THR A 45 30.74 29.13 16.15
N THR A 46 30.12 30.01 16.92
CA THR A 46 28.79 30.57 16.63
C THR A 46 28.83 31.31 15.31
N ARG A 47 28.23 30.76 14.26
CA ARG A 47 27.96 31.48 13.02
C ARG A 47 26.48 31.82 12.93
N ARG A 48 26.20 33.11 13.02
CA ARG A 48 24.92 33.71 12.68
C ARG A 48 24.52 33.33 11.24
N LEU A 49 23.38 32.70 11.09
CA LEU A 49 22.75 32.50 9.80
C LEU A 49 21.91 33.75 9.46
N HIS A 50 22.53 34.69 8.79
CA HIS A 50 21.81 35.70 8.02
C HIS A 50 22.63 36.01 6.78
N ALA A 51 22.24 35.44 5.66
CA ALA A 51 22.30 36.01 4.30
C ALA A 51 21.57 35.04 3.35
N ALA A 52 20.50 35.52 2.72
CA ALA A 52 19.91 34.84 1.58
C ALA A 52 20.96 34.77 0.46
N PRO A 53 21.08 33.67 -0.27
CA PRO A 53 21.96 33.63 -1.42
C PRO A 53 21.38 34.51 -2.53
N GLU A 54 22.15 35.52 -2.95
CA GLU A 54 21.90 36.28 -4.17
C GLU A 54 21.70 35.31 -5.35
N VAL A 55 20.63 35.58 -6.12
CA VAL A 55 20.40 34.90 -7.40
C VAL A 55 21.48 35.31 -8.37
N VAL A 56 22.57 34.58 -8.41
CA VAL A 56 23.59 34.72 -9.43
C VAL A 56 23.00 34.14 -10.73
N THR A 57 22.65 35.00 -11.66
CA THR A 57 22.37 34.60 -13.05
C THR A 57 23.66 34.05 -13.65
N PRO A 58 23.68 32.80 -14.15
CA PRO A 58 24.88 32.24 -14.76
C PRO A 58 25.22 32.96 -16.08
N PRO A 59 26.47 33.10 -16.43
CA PRO A 59 26.91 33.68 -17.70
C PRO A 59 26.40 32.84 -18.89
N PRO A 60 26.24 33.43 -20.08
CA PRO A 60 25.47 32.84 -21.20
C PRO A 60 26.07 31.63 -21.89
N ASP A 61 27.23 31.10 -21.50
CA ASP A 61 27.95 30.04 -22.21
C ASP A 61 28.30 28.79 -21.38
N GLN A 62 27.57 28.47 -20.32
CA GLN A 62 27.76 27.18 -19.66
C GLN A 62 26.85 26.11 -20.26
N PRO A 63 27.37 24.89 -20.61
CA PRO A 63 26.52 23.81 -21.12
C PRO A 63 25.49 23.42 -20.09
N VAL A 64 24.23 23.43 -20.51
CA VAL A 64 23.08 23.06 -19.66
C VAL A 64 23.32 21.67 -19.07
N PRO A 65 23.20 21.46 -17.74
CA PRO A 65 23.45 20.17 -17.12
C PRO A 65 22.63 19.06 -17.79
N LEU A 66 23.23 17.90 -18.06
CA LEU A 66 22.62 16.76 -18.76
C LEU A 66 21.26 16.38 -18.21
N ARG A 67 21.08 16.46 -16.88
CA ARG A 67 19.80 16.21 -16.20
C ARG A 67 18.69 17.19 -16.59
N LYS A 68 19.04 18.45 -16.89
CA LYS A 68 18.09 19.48 -17.34
C LYS A 68 17.73 19.24 -18.80
N GLN A 69 18.73 18.86 -19.64
CA GLN A 69 18.49 18.47 -21.05
C GLN A 69 17.57 17.28 -21.14
N LEU A 70 17.82 16.19 -20.40
CA LEU A 70 16.95 15.00 -20.36
C LEU A 70 15.53 15.30 -19.85
N LYS A 71 15.41 16.23 -18.89
CA LYS A 71 14.09 16.66 -18.38
C LYS A 71 13.32 17.50 -19.40
N ASP A 72 14.01 18.32 -20.17
CA ASP A 72 13.40 19.17 -21.21
C ASP A 72 13.10 18.32 -22.47
N GLU A 73 13.91 17.33 -22.81
CA GLU A 73 13.63 16.32 -23.84
C GLU A 73 12.41 15.45 -23.46
N ALA A 74 12.33 14.98 -22.22
CA ALA A 74 11.18 14.26 -21.72
C ALA A 74 9.89 15.12 -21.72
N LYS A 75 10.00 16.43 -21.43
CA LYS A 75 8.87 17.38 -21.55
C LYS A 75 8.50 17.64 -23.01
N LYS A 76 9.47 17.72 -23.93
CA LYS A 76 9.22 17.87 -25.37
C LYS A 76 8.59 16.61 -25.95
N ALA A 77 9.09 15.42 -25.58
CA ALA A 77 8.50 14.15 -25.95
C ALA A 77 7.05 13.98 -25.43
N LYS A 78 6.77 14.40 -24.18
CA LYS A 78 5.40 14.49 -23.64
C LYS A 78 4.49 15.50 -24.36
N LYS A 79 5.04 16.59 -24.89
CA LYS A 79 4.28 17.57 -25.69
C LYS A 79 4.04 17.11 -27.13
N GLN A 80 4.95 16.32 -27.71
CA GLN A 80 4.83 15.77 -29.06
C GLN A 80 4.08 14.43 -29.10
N GLY A 81 4.01 13.71 -27.99
CA GLY A 81 3.10 12.57 -27.85
C GLY A 81 1.67 13.09 -27.97
N LYS A 82 0.95 12.64 -29.01
CA LYS A 82 -0.48 12.88 -29.19
C LYS A 82 -1.14 12.79 -27.81
N LYS A 83 -1.83 13.83 -27.36
CA LYS A 83 -2.76 13.76 -26.23
C LYS A 83 -3.65 12.55 -26.53
N LYS A 84 -3.44 11.44 -25.80
CA LYS A 84 -4.45 10.40 -25.78
C LYS A 84 -5.76 11.10 -25.44
N PRO A 85 -6.84 10.84 -26.17
CA PRO A 85 -8.13 11.40 -25.77
C PRO A 85 -8.30 11.03 -24.29
N LYS A 86 -8.73 11.97 -23.46
CA LYS A 86 -9.17 11.74 -22.09
C LYS A 86 -10.53 11.00 -22.12
N GLY A 87 -10.65 9.97 -22.94
CA GLY A 87 -11.71 9.00 -22.91
C GLY A 87 -11.41 8.01 -21.79
N ASP A 88 -12.42 7.67 -21.05
CA ASP A 88 -12.35 6.63 -20.06
C ASP A 88 -11.89 5.33 -20.74
N SER A 89 -10.70 4.83 -20.41
CA SER A 89 -10.13 3.60 -21.00
C SER A 89 -10.80 2.34 -20.45
N GLN A 90 -11.89 2.47 -19.70
CA GLN A 90 -12.53 1.33 -19.05
C GLN A 90 -13.46 0.56 -19.97
N THR A 91 -14.10 1.22 -20.91
CA THR A 91 -15.02 0.63 -21.89
C THR A 91 -14.59 0.89 -23.33
N VAL A 92 -15.07 0.06 -24.25
CA VAL A 92 -14.95 0.25 -25.70
C VAL A 92 -16.33 0.05 -26.31
N ASP A 93 -16.83 1.02 -27.05
CA ASP A 93 -18.16 1.00 -27.64
C ASP A 93 -18.34 -0.23 -28.55
N GLY A 94 -19.48 -0.91 -28.39
CA GLY A 94 -19.81 -2.13 -29.14
C GLY A 94 -19.14 -3.41 -28.63
N TRP A 95 -18.35 -3.34 -27.55
CA TRP A 95 -17.66 -4.48 -26.98
C TRP A 95 -17.88 -4.58 -25.47
N GLU A 96 -18.07 -5.80 -25.01
CA GLU A 96 -18.13 -6.16 -23.59
C GLU A 96 -16.88 -6.96 -23.21
N LEU A 97 -16.22 -6.52 -22.15
CA LEU A 97 -15.10 -7.19 -21.52
C LEU A 97 -15.60 -8.14 -20.43
N THR A 98 -15.02 -9.34 -20.35
CA THR A 98 -15.22 -10.26 -19.22
C THR A 98 -13.87 -10.70 -18.68
N VAL A 99 -13.70 -10.58 -17.36
CA VAL A 99 -12.46 -10.89 -16.65
C VAL A 99 -12.75 -11.80 -15.47
N GLY A 100 -11.97 -12.88 -15.35
CA GLY A 100 -11.82 -13.70 -14.15
C GLY A 100 -10.39 -13.58 -13.62
N ILE A 101 -10.21 -13.71 -12.31
CA ILE A 101 -8.89 -13.57 -11.69
C ILE A 101 -8.59 -14.79 -10.83
N GLU A 102 -7.36 -15.27 -10.94
CA GLU A 102 -6.76 -16.29 -10.08
C GLU A 102 -5.65 -15.63 -9.27
N ILE A 103 -5.70 -15.75 -7.94
CA ILE A 103 -4.72 -15.13 -7.04
C ILE A 103 -4.00 -16.23 -6.29
N HIS A 104 -2.67 -16.26 -6.43
CA HIS A 104 -1.78 -17.11 -5.66
C HIS A 104 -1.17 -16.26 -4.54
N ALA A 105 -1.46 -16.63 -3.28
CA ALA A 105 -0.96 -15.90 -2.12
C ALA A 105 -0.21 -16.85 -1.17
N GLN A 106 1.02 -16.47 -0.79
CA GLN A 106 1.82 -17.22 0.17
C GLN A 106 1.26 -17.04 1.58
N LEU A 107 0.99 -18.18 2.24
CA LEU A 107 0.48 -18.18 3.60
C LEU A 107 1.56 -17.78 4.60
N ASN A 108 1.16 -17.07 5.64
CA ASN A 108 2.02 -16.73 6.76
C ASN A 108 2.20 -17.95 7.68
N THR A 109 3.20 -18.76 7.40
CA THR A 109 3.50 -20.00 8.10
C THR A 109 4.99 -20.14 8.41
N ALA A 110 5.33 -20.82 9.50
CA ALA A 110 6.71 -21.08 9.86
C ALA A 110 7.35 -22.21 9.04
N ARG A 111 6.53 -23.08 8.45
CA ARG A 111 6.99 -24.29 7.74
C ARG A 111 6.30 -24.43 6.39
N LYS A 112 6.92 -25.18 5.50
CA LYS A 112 6.38 -25.57 4.21
C LYS A 112 5.15 -26.45 4.35
N LEU A 113 4.39 -26.62 3.26
CA LEU A 113 3.08 -27.31 3.29
C LEU A 113 3.20 -28.80 3.62
N PHE A 114 4.20 -29.49 3.04
CA PHE A 114 4.36 -30.92 3.16
C PHE A 114 5.75 -31.36 3.65
N SER A 115 6.53 -30.45 4.21
CA SER A 115 7.82 -30.77 4.81
C SER A 115 8.07 -29.92 6.06
N PRO A 116 8.96 -30.35 6.97
CA PRO A 116 9.31 -29.61 8.16
C PRO A 116 10.28 -28.44 7.89
N ALA A 117 10.73 -28.24 6.63
CA ALA A 117 11.62 -27.16 6.28
C ALA A 117 10.94 -25.79 6.56
N VAL A 118 11.74 -24.84 7.02
CA VAL A 118 11.27 -23.48 7.36
C VAL A 118 10.98 -22.69 6.10
N THR A 119 9.91 -21.90 6.13
CA THR A 119 9.68 -20.89 5.10
C THR A 119 10.66 -19.74 5.28
N SER A 120 11.20 -19.21 4.20
CA SER A 120 12.18 -18.14 4.25
C SER A 120 11.89 -17.08 3.18
N PHE A 121 12.37 -15.87 3.45
CA PHE A 121 12.27 -14.75 2.53
C PHE A 121 13.65 -14.13 2.31
N ASN A 122 14.18 -14.25 1.09
CA ASN A 122 15.50 -13.72 0.70
C ASN A 122 16.71 -14.27 1.46
N ASP A 123 16.61 -15.46 2.03
CA ASP A 123 17.76 -16.19 2.58
C ASP A 123 18.65 -16.77 1.47
N GLU A 124 19.82 -17.26 1.85
CA GLU A 124 20.74 -17.89 0.92
C GLU A 124 20.03 -19.03 0.15
N PRO A 125 20.13 -19.08 -1.18
CA PRO A 125 19.48 -20.11 -1.97
C PRO A 125 19.80 -21.54 -1.51
N ASN A 126 18.77 -22.38 -1.45
CA ASN A 126 18.87 -23.79 -1.06
C ASN A 126 19.30 -24.05 0.39
N SER A 127 19.15 -23.08 1.31
CA SER A 127 19.45 -23.23 2.72
C SER A 127 18.30 -23.84 3.55
N HIS A 128 17.08 -23.81 3.04
CA HIS A 128 15.85 -24.29 3.71
C HIS A 128 15.14 -25.36 2.86
N VAL A 129 15.74 -26.55 2.78
CA VAL A 129 15.30 -27.62 1.89
C VAL A 129 15.24 -28.94 2.63
N ALA A 130 14.10 -29.63 2.62
CA ALA A 130 13.93 -30.99 3.10
C ALA A 130 14.12 -31.99 1.95
N LEU A 131 14.32 -33.26 2.29
CA LEU A 131 14.48 -34.34 1.30
C LEU A 131 13.26 -34.46 0.37
N PHE A 132 12.06 -34.23 0.90
CA PHE A 132 10.83 -34.21 0.11
C PHE A 132 10.82 -33.07 -0.90
N ASP A 133 11.33 -31.88 -0.54
CA ASP A 133 11.33 -30.71 -1.39
C ASP A 133 12.18 -30.89 -2.67
N VAL A 134 13.19 -31.77 -2.62
CA VAL A 134 14.04 -32.12 -3.78
C VAL A 134 13.70 -33.48 -4.38
N ALA A 135 12.54 -34.02 -4.03
CA ALA A 135 12.04 -35.31 -4.52
C ALA A 135 13.04 -36.47 -4.31
N MET A 136 13.72 -36.52 -3.15
CA MET A 136 14.61 -37.61 -2.80
C MET A 136 13.81 -38.91 -2.79
N PRO A 137 14.26 -39.98 -3.49
CA PRO A 137 13.56 -41.26 -3.53
C PRO A 137 13.29 -41.81 -2.10
N GLY A 138 12.04 -42.21 -1.84
CA GLY A 138 11.58 -42.71 -0.54
C GLY A 138 11.12 -41.64 0.44
N SER A 139 11.25 -40.34 0.12
CA SER A 139 10.63 -39.30 0.92
C SER A 139 9.13 -39.19 0.61
N GLN A 140 8.33 -38.88 1.63
CA GLN A 140 6.87 -38.74 1.51
C GLN A 140 6.40 -37.38 2.02
N PRO A 141 5.25 -36.87 1.52
CA PRO A 141 4.66 -35.62 1.98
C PRO A 141 4.16 -35.75 3.42
N LEU A 142 4.51 -34.80 4.27
CA LEU A 142 4.01 -34.69 5.63
C LEU A 142 3.28 -33.37 5.79
N PHE A 143 1.95 -33.39 5.74
CA PHE A 143 1.12 -32.21 5.87
C PHE A 143 1.34 -31.47 7.19
N GLN A 144 1.74 -30.21 7.12
CA GLN A 144 1.95 -29.34 8.27
C GLN A 144 0.64 -28.67 8.66
N LYS A 145 -0.02 -29.18 9.70
CA LYS A 145 -1.40 -28.81 10.10
C LYS A 145 -1.57 -27.34 10.45
N GLU A 146 -0.53 -26.71 10.95
CA GLU A 146 -0.50 -25.28 11.26
C GLU A 146 -0.76 -24.37 10.04
N THR A 147 -0.49 -24.86 8.84
CA THR A 147 -0.72 -24.12 7.59
C THR A 147 -2.22 -23.94 7.30
N LEU A 148 -3.08 -24.75 7.91
CA LEU A 148 -4.52 -24.65 7.75
C LEU A 148 -5.11 -23.39 8.42
N ILE A 149 -4.51 -22.90 9.51
CA ILE A 149 -5.06 -21.75 10.24
C ILE A 149 -5.13 -20.48 9.39
N PRO A 150 -4.02 -20.01 8.78
CA PRO A 150 -4.07 -18.83 7.91
C PRO A 150 -4.94 -19.08 6.67
N ALA A 151 -4.97 -20.29 6.11
CA ALA A 151 -5.85 -20.62 4.99
C ALA A 151 -7.35 -20.48 5.36
N LEU A 152 -7.75 -20.99 6.53
CA LEU A 152 -9.13 -20.84 7.02
C LEU A 152 -9.49 -19.39 7.32
N ARG A 153 -8.58 -18.60 7.89
CA ARG A 153 -8.79 -17.16 8.09
C ARG A 153 -9.04 -16.45 6.76
N ALA A 154 -8.23 -16.76 5.74
CA ALA A 154 -8.43 -16.22 4.39
C ALA A 154 -9.81 -16.57 3.83
N ALA A 155 -10.21 -17.85 3.87
CA ALA A 155 -11.49 -18.32 3.37
C ALA A 155 -12.67 -17.66 4.08
N LEU A 156 -12.59 -17.54 5.42
CA LEU A 156 -13.63 -16.87 6.22
C LEU A 156 -13.74 -15.37 5.92
N ALA A 157 -12.59 -14.69 5.73
CA ALA A 157 -12.57 -13.28 5.35
C ALA A 157 -13.15 -13.03 3.94
N LEU A 158 -13.06 -14.04 3.06
CA LEU A 158 -13.64 -14.06 1.72
C LEU A 158 -15.08 -14.59 1.69
N ASN A 159 -15.72 -14.77 2.85
CA ASN A 159 -17.07 -15.28 3.02
C ASN A 159 -17.29 -16.66 2.38
N CYS A 160 -16.26 -17.50 2.29
CA CYS A 160 -16.35 -18.83 1.72
C CYS A 160 -16.98 -19.83 2.69
N GLU A 161 -17.61 -20.85 2.12
CA GLU A 161 -18.08 -22.04 2.81
C GLU A 161 -16.92 -23.01 2.99
N VAL A 162 -16.46 -23.20 4.23
CA VAL A 162 -15.43 -24.18 4.54
C VAL A 162 -16.00 -25.57 4.44
N GLN A 163 -15.31 -26.44 3.71
CA GLN A 163 -15.74 -27.83 3.50
C GLN A 163 -15.28 -28.71 4.67
N GLU A 164 -16.17 -29.55 5.20
CA GLU A 164 -15.85 -30.45 6.31
C GLU A 164 -14.78 -31.48 5.94
N VAL A 165 -14.78 -31.92 4.69
CA VAL A 165 -13.78 -32.86 4.15
C VAL A 165 -13.18 -32.25 2.88
N SER A 166 -11.85 -32.27 2.81
CA SER A 166 -11.09 -31.82 1.68
C SER A 166 -9.99 -32.82 1.33
N ARG A 167 -9.60 -32.91 0.06
CA ARG A 167 -8.57 -33.84 -0.42
C ARG A 167 -7.56 -33.16 -1.29
N PHE A 168 -6.37 -33.73 -1.33
CA PHE A 168 -5.30 -33.26 -2.18
C PHE A 168 -5.20 -34.11 -3.44
N ASP A 169 -4.82 -33.43 -4.53
CA ASP A 169 -4.64 -34.00 -5.86
C ASP A 169 -3.22 -33.74 -6.34
N ARG A 170 -2.71 -34.60 -7.20
CA ARG A 170 -1.47 -34.38 -7.95
C ARG A 170 -1.80 -33.74 -9.29
N LYS A 171 -1.25 -32.53 -9.51
CA LYS A 171 -1.25 -31.82 -10.79
C LYS A 171 0.08 -32.13 -11.48
N HIS A 172 0.09 -33.00 -12.48
CA HIS A 172 1.33 -33.40 -13.14
C HIS A 172 1.91 -32.25 -13.96
N TYR A 173 3.17 -31.94 -13.66
CA TYR A 173 3.86 -30.77 -14.18
C TYR A 173 5.35 -31.06 -14.29
N PHE A 174 5.82 -31.34 -15.51
CA PHE A 174 7.20 -31.76 -15.80
C PHE A 174 8.06 -30.57 -16.19
N TRP A 175 8.51 -29.83 -15.19
CA TRP A 175 9.39 -28.69 -15.38
C TRP A 175 10.47 -28.66 -14.30
N TRP A 176 11.61 -28.03 -14.57
CA TRP A 176 12.75 -28.04 -13.66
C TRP A 176 12.51 -27.41 -12.28
N ASP A 177 11.52 -26.54 -12.15
CA ASP A 177 11.16 -25.91 -10.87
C ASP A 177 10.22 -26.76 -10.00
N GLN A 178 9.85 -27.98 -10.47
CA GLN A 178 9.04 -28.94 -9.75
C GLN A 178 9.71 -30.32 -9.76
N PRO A 179 10.64 -30.60 -8.80
CA PRO A 179 11.46 -31.81 -8.82
C PRO A 179 10.68 -33.13 -8.81
N SER A 180 9.54 -33.18 -8.10
CA SER A 180 8.66 -34.37 -8.02
C SER A 180 7.94 -34.69 -9.33
N GLY A 181 7.92 -33.78 -10.31
CA GLY A 181 7.15 -33.91 -11.54
C GLY A 181 5.64 -33.73 -11.36
N TYR A 182 5.19 -33.37 -10.16
CA TYR A 182 3.81 -32.99 -9.86
C TYR A 182 3.78 -31.94 -8.74
N GLN A 183 2.75 -31.16 -8.76
CA GLN A 183 2.43 -30.18 -7.70
C GLN A 183 1.24 -30.70 -6.92
N ILE A 184 1.31 -30.67 -5.60
CA ILE A 184 0.18 -31.04 -4.74
C ILE A 184 -0.74 -29.82 -4.62
N THR A 185 -2.00 -30.03 -4.95
CA THR A 185 -3.07 -29.01 -4.96
C THR A 185 -4.40 -29.60 -4.48
N GLN A 186 -5.51 -28.87 -4.56
CA GLN A 186 -6.84 -29.34 -4.20
C GLN A 186 -7.84 -29.02 -5.32
N TYR A 187 -7.72 -29.73 -6.43
CA TYR A 187 -8.52 -29.43 -7.62
C TYR A 187 -9.99 -29.85 -7.51
N TYR A 188 -10.24 -31.10 -7.09
CA TYR A 188 -11.61 -31.64 -7.03
C TYR A 188 -12.34 -31.31 -5.74
N GLU A 189 -11.65 -31.37 -4.62
CA GLU A 189 -12.22 -31.17 -3.29
C GLU A 189 -11.44 -30.10 -2.50
N PRO A 190 -11.51 -28.82 -2.91
CA PRO A 190 -10.84 -27.72 -2.22
C PRO A 190 -11.41 -27.52 -0.81
N PHE A 191 -10.63 -26.91 0.08
CA PHE A 191 -11.07 -26.73 1.47
C PHE A 191 -12.15 -25.64 1.65
N ALA A 192 -12.37 -24.76 0.66
CA ALA A 192 -13.40 -23.72 0.72
C ALA A 192 -13.99 -23.41 -0.66
N LYS A 193 -15.27 -23.08 -0.73
CA LYS A 193 -16.05 -22.80 -1.95
C LYS A 193 -17.06 -21.68 -1.72
N ASN A 194 -17.70 -21.23 -2.81
CA ASN A 194 -18.89 -20.38 -2.79
C ASN A 194 -18.72 -19.10 -1.96
N GLY A 195 -17.57 -18.45 -2.06
CA GLY A 195 -17.31 -17.19 -1.39
C GLY A 195 -17.80 -15.99 -2.20
N HIS A 196 -17.62 -14.81 -1.62
CA HIS A 196 -17.86 -13.56 -2.33
C HIS A 196 -17.10 -12.41 -1.68
N ILE A 197 -16.85 -11.39 -2.48
CA ILE A 197 -16.31 -10.12 -2.03
C ILE A 197 -17.10 -8.96 -2.62
N THR A 198 -17.44 -7.98 -1.81
CA THR A 198 -18.15 -6.78 -2.23
C THR A 198 -17.18 -5.61 -2.38
N LEU A 199 -17.23 -4.95 -3.53
CA LEU A 199 -16.50 -3.72 -3.84
C LEU A 199 -17.49 -2.56 -3.84
N LEU A 200 -17.08 -1.42 -3.30
CA LEU A 200 -17.87 -0.20 -3.20
C LEU A 200 -17.21 0.92 -4.02
N ALA A 201 -17.98 1.93 -4.41
CA ALA A 201 -17.47 3.11 -5.12
C ALA A 201 -16.28 3.77 -4.40
N ARG A 202 -16.30 3.78 -3.05
CA ARG A 202 -15.19 4.27 -2.21
C ARG A 202 -13.90 3.47 -2.34
N ASP A 203 -13.96 2.21 -2.77
CA ASP A 203 -12.77 1.40 -3.05
C ASP A 203 -12.06 1.85 -4.34
N GLY A 204 -12.74 2.67 -5.14
CA GLY A 204 -12.24 3.23 -6.39
C GLY A 204 -12.52 2.37 -7.61
N ILE A 205 -13.58 1.57 -7.61
CA ILE A 205 -14.08 0.84 -8.78
C ILE A 205 -14.40 1.77 -9.96
N SER A 206 -14.64 1.21 -11.13
CA SER A 206 -15.08 1.99 -12.28
C SER A 206 -16.45 2.63 -11.99
N PRO A 207 -16.66 3.91 -12.35
CA PRO A 207 -17.97 4.55 -12.19
C PRO A 207 -19.11 3.83 -12.93
N GLN A 208 -18.76 3.06 -13.98
CA GLN A 208 -19.73 2.26 -14.75
C GLN A 208 -20.29 1.07 -13.96
N ASP A 209 -19.59 0.62 -12.90
CA ASP A 209 -20.06 -0.45 -12.01
C ASP A 209 -21.04 0.08 -10.93
N GLY A 210 -21.29 1.41 -10.89
CA GLY A 210 -22.17 2.04 -9.91
C GLY A 210 -21.58 2.09 -8.50
N GLU A 211 -22.45 2.06 -7.49
CA GLU A 211 -22.07 2.21 -6.09
C GLU A 211 -21.50 0.93 -5.47
N ARG A 212 -21.88 -0.23 -6.01
CA ARG A 212 -21.56 -1.54 -5.44
C ARG A 212 -21.53 -2.62 -6.50
N VAL A 213 -20.51 -3.48 -6.45
CA VAL A 213 -20.44 -4.72 -7.21
C VAL A 213 -19.98 -5.86 -6.29
N THR A 214 -20.62 -7.02 -6.40
CA THR A 214 -20.23 -8.24 -5.67
C THR A 214 -19.68 -9.23 -6.66
N ILE A 215 -18.50 -9.79 -6.36
CA ILE A 215 -17.80 -10.77 -7.19
C ILE A 215 -17.79 -12.09 -6.45
N GLY A 216 -18.22 -13.15 -7.11
CA GLY A 216 -18.21 -14.52 -6.60
C GLY A 216 -16.78 -15.07 -6.53
N ILE A 217 -16.52 -15.84 -5.50
CA ILE A 217 -15.31 -16.65 -5.37
C ILE A 217 -15.73 -18.11 -5.50
N LYS A 218 -15.33 -18.71 -6.61
CA LYS A 218 -15.67 -20.09 -6.93
C LYS A 218 -15.10 -21.04 -5.88
N GLN A 219 -13.80 -20.92 -5.59
CA GLN A 219 -13.12 -21.76 -4.61
C GLN A 219 -11.83 -21.13 -4.12
N VAL A 220 -11.38 -21.61 -2.96
CA VAL A 220 -10.05 -21.39 -2.41
C VAL A 220 -9.42 -22.74 -2.10
N GLN A 221 -8.22 -22.96 -2.61
CA GLN A 221 -7.51 -24.25 -2.47
C GLN A 221 -6.09 -24.05 -1.93
N LEU A 222 -5.60 -25.06 -1.23
CA LEU A 222 -4.19 -25.15 -0.80
C LEU A 222 -3.36 -25.71 -1.94
N GLU A 223 -2.18 -25.14 -2.15
CA GLU A 223 -1.25 -25.56 -3.19
C GLU A 223 0.20 -25.37 -2.75
N GLN A 224 1.12 -26.20 -3.26
CA GLN A 224 2.56 -26.00 -3.10
C GLN A 224 3.07 -24.93 -4.08
N ASP A 225 3.96 -24.02 -3.62
CA ASP A 225 4.73 -23.20 -4.56
C ASP A 225 5.84 -24.02 -5.24
N THR A 226 6.27 -23.59 -6.42
CA THR A 226 7.39 -24.16 -7.19
C THR A 226 8.71 -23.48 -6.82
N ALA A 227 9.86 -24.02 -7.27
CA ALA A 227 11.16 -23.43 -7.04
C ALA A 227 11.29 -22.06 -7.72
N LYS A 228 12.14 -21.20 -7.18
CA LYS A 228 12.47 -19.90 -7.79
C LYS A 228 13.58 -20.10 -8.81
N THR A 229 13.36 -19.61 -10.03
CA THR A 229 14.37 -19.64 -11.09
C THR A 229 15.12 -18.32 -11.12
N LEU A 230 16.45 -18.37 -11.03
CA LEU A 230 17.36 -17.24 -11.05
C LEU A 230 18.14 -17.24 -12.35
N ALA A 231 17.84 -16.29 -13.26
CA ALA A 231 18.54 -16.16 -14.52
C ALA A 231 19.98 -15.67 -14.31
N GLN A 232 20.95 -16.38 -14.93
CA GLN A 232 22.37 -16.06 -14.89
C GLN A 232 22.88 -15.70 -16.30
N ALA A 233 24.08 -15.15 -16.38
CA ALA A 233 24.73 -14.90 -17.65
C ALA A 233 24.95 -16.20 -18.45
N GLY A 234 24.94 -16.12 -19.79
CA GLY A 234 25.19 -17.27 -20.65
C GLY A 234 24.03 -18.27 -20.78
N LYS A 235 22.78 -17.85 -20.56
CA LYS A 235 21.57 -18.69 -20.61
C LYS A 235 21.53 -19.80 -19.55
N VAL A 236 22.28 -19.65 -18.47
CA VAL A 236 22.26 -20.54 -17.30
C VAL A 236 21.14 -20.09 -16.36
N GLN A 237 20.46 -21.05 -15.74
CA GLN A 237 19.45 -20.77 -14.72
C GLN A 237 19.79 -21.54 -13.47
N TRP A 238 19.80 -20.85 -12.34
CA TRP A 238 19.91 -21.48 -11.04
C TRP A 238 18.52 -21.71 -10.46
N LEU A 239 18.37 -22.79 -9.72
CA LEU A 239 17.15 -23.12 -9.00
C LEU A 239 17.36 -22.89 -7.52
N ASP A 240 16.44 -22.17 -6.91
CA ASP A 240 16.37 -21.98 -5.48
C ASP A 240 15.15 -22.74 -4.94
N PHE A 241 15.42 -23.86 -4.27
CA PHE A 241 14.42 -24.74 -3.68
C PHE A 241 13.92 -24.25 -2.30
N ASN A 242 14.39 -23.12 -1.79
CA ASN A 242 13.80 -22.52 -0.59
C ASN A 242 12.31 -22.27 -0.78
N ARG A 243 11.89 -21.89 -2.00
CA ARG A 243 10.48 -21.63 -2.31
C ARG A 243 9.67 -22.88 -2.59
N VAL A 244 10.24 -23.97 -3.10
CA VAL A 244 9.46 -25.17 -3.41
C VAL A 244 8.76 -25.70 -2.16
N GLY A 245 7.47 -25.99 -2.28
CA GLY A 245 6.65 -26.47 -1.18
C GLY A 245 6.20 -25.41 -0.16
N VAL A 246 6.51 -24.13 -0.37
CA VAL A 246 5.95 -23.04 0.43
C VAL A 246 4.42 -23.07 0.28
N PRO A 247 3.64 -22.94 1.38
CA PRO A 247 2.19 -23.00 1.31
C PRO A 247 1.61 -21.80 0.55
N LEU A 248 0.81 -22.08 -0.46
CA LEU A 248 -0.01 -21.11 -1.17
C LEU A 248 -1.48 -21.38 -0.92
N ILE A 249 -2.29 -20.33 -1.02
CA ILE A 249 -3.70 -20.45 -1.40
C ILE A 249 -3.87 -19.91 -2.81
N GLU A 250 -4.65 -20.63 -3.60
CA GLU A 250 -5.15 -20.16 -4.88
C GLU A 250 -6.61 -19.77 -4.71
N ILE A 251 -6.93 -18.51 -5.00
CA ILE A 251 -8.26 -17.94 -4.93
C ILE A 251 -8.76 -17.77 -6.35
N ILE A 252 -9.85 -18.44 -6.73
CA ILE A 252 -10.42 -18.41 -8.08
C ILE A 252 -11.73 -17.64 -8.04
N THR A 253 -11.81 -16.52 -8.78
CA THR A 253 -13.04 -15.74 -8.89
C THR A 253 -13.94 -16.22 -10.00
N GLU A 254 -15.24 -15.91 -9.91
CA GLU A 254 -16.14 -16.01 -11.06
C GLU A 254 -15.81 -14.90 -12.09
N PRO A 255 -16.12 -15.10 -13.39
CA PRO A 255 -15.81 -14.15 -14.46
C PRO A 255 -16.85 -13.02 -14.54
N GLU A 256 -16.99 -12.24 -13.47
CA GLU A 256 -18.03 -11.22 -13.29
C GLU A 256 -17.50 -9.79 -13.35
N LEU A 257 -16.22 -9.61 -13.72
CA LEU A 257 -15.60 -8.31 -13.86
C LEU A 257 -15.69 -7.81 -15.31
N HIS A 258 -16.15 -6.59 -15.49
CA HIS A 258 -16.33 -5.98 -16.81
C HIS A 258 -15.46 -4.74 -17.06
N HIS A 259 -14.75 -4.26 -16.02
CA HIS A 259 -13.91 -3.08 -16.13
C HIS A 259 -12.50 -3.34 -15.59
N PRO A 260 -11.43 -2.95 -16.33
CA PRO A 260 -10.04 -3.19 -15.93
C PRO A 260 -9.69 -2.60 -14.56
N ARG A 261 -10.22 -1.41 -14.26
CA ARG A 261 -10.00 -0.72 -12.99
C ARG A 261 -10.61 -1.50 -11.82
N THR A 262 -11.83 -2.00 -11.97
CA THR A 262 -12.52 -2.79 -10.95
C THR A 262 -11.80 -4.10 -10.69
N ALA A 263 -11.24 -4.73 -11.72
CA ALA A 263 -10.38 -5.91 -11.58
C ALA A 263 -9.13 -5.62 -10.73
N ALA A 264 -8.45 -4.50 -10.98
CA ALA A 264 -7.31 -4.08 -10.18
C ALA A 264 -7.70 -3.75 -8.72
N VAL A 265 -8.87 -3.12 -8.52
CA VAL A 265 -9.42 -2.84 -7.18
C VAL A 265 -9.72 -4.13 -6.42
N LEU A 266 -10.27 -5.16 -7.09
CA LEU A 266 -10.53 -6.46 -6.49
C LEU A 266 -9.24 -7.09 -5.93
N VAL A 267 -8.17 -7.14 -6.74
CA VAL A 267 -6.87 -7.70 -6.30
C VAL A 267 -6.34 -6.95 -5.08
N ARG A 268 -6.40 -5.61 -5.10
CA ARG A 268 -5.98 -4.78 -3.97
C ARG A 268 -6.81 -5.09 -2.70
N LYS A 269 -8.12 -5.20 -2.82
CA LYS A 269 -9.01 -5.47 -1.68
C LYS A 269 -8.78 -6.86 -1.10
N ILE A 270 -8.56 -7.87 -1.94
CA ILE A 270 -8.18 -9.22 -1.49
C ILE A 270 -6.86 -9.15 -0.73
N GLN A 271 -5.83 -8.49 -1.27
CA GLN A 271 -4.55 -8.31 -0.58
C GLN A 271 -4.72 -7.66 0.80
N MET A 272 -5.51 -6.58 0.89
CA MET A 272 -5.81 -5.92 2.16
C MET A 272 -6.49 -6.87 3.16
N LEU A 273 -7.50 -7.62 2.72
CA LEU A 273 -8.20 -8.60 3.55
C LEU A 273 -7.25 -9.66 4.09
N LEU A 274 -6.45 -10.28 3.21
CA LEU A 274 -5.50 -11.34 3.59
C LEU A 274 -4.46 -10.84 4.60
N ASN A 275 -3.97 -9.61 4.44
CA ASN A 275 -3.03 -8.99 5.38
C ASN A 275 -3.72 -8.70 6.74
N THR A 276 -4.94 -8.17 6.72
CA THR A 276 -5.68 -7.82 7.95
C THR A 276 -5.95 -9.04 8.83
N VAL A 277 -6.25 -10.19 8.21
CA VAL A 277 -6.49 -11.43 8.96
C VAL A 277 -5.22 -12.25 9.23
N ASP A 278 -4.04 -11.68 8.96
CA ASP A 278 -2.73 -12.31 9.12
C ASP A 278 -2.66 -13.69 8.41
N ALA A 279 -3.26 -13.77 7.23
CA ALA A 279 -3.27 -14.99 6.44
C ALA A 279 -2.06 -15.12 5.53
N CYS A 280 -1.54 -14.01 5.00
CA CYS A 280 -0.47 -13.99 4.01
C CYS A 280 0.72 -13.16 4.46
N VAL A 281 1.92 -13.51 3.94
CA VAL A 281 3.19 -12.94 4.39
C VAL A 281 3.36 -11.49 3.95
N SER A 282 2.92 -11.14 2.73
CA SER A 282 3.18 -9.84 2.13
C SER A 282 2.34 -9.62 0.86
N GLY A 283 2.46 -8.42 0.26
CA GLY A 283 1.74 -8.05 -0.94
C GLY A 283 2.43 -8.46 -2.25
N MET A 284 1.89 -7.91 -3.36
CA MET A 284 2.40 -8.16 -4.71
C MET A 284 3.84 -7.64 -4.90
N GLU A 285 4.18 -6.51 -4.28
CA GLU A 285 5.47 -5.81 -4.45
C GLU A 285 6.65 -6.63 -3.95
N THR A 286 6.42 -7.48 -2.96
CA THR A 286 7.42 -8.37 -2.37
C THR A 286 7.37 -9.79 -2.92
N GLY A 287 6.42 -10.08 -3.83
CA GLY A 287 6.25 -11.37 -4.47
C GLY A 287 5.47 -12.41 -3.66
N GLY A 288 4.89 -12.01 -2.52
CA GLY A 288 4.04 -12.88 -1.70
C GLY A 288 2.65 -13.11 -2.29
N LEU A 289 2.23 -12.27 -3.24
CA LEU A 289 0.96 -12.39 -3.96
C LEU A 289 1.18 -12.19 -5.45
N ARG A 290 0.56 -13.02 -6.28
CA ARG A 290 0.60 -12.94 -7.75
C ARG A 290 -0.83 -13.09 -8.28
N ALA A 291 -1.13 -12.40 -9.37
CA ALA A 291 -2.41 -12.52 -10.05
C ALA A 291 -2.21 -13.03 -11.48
N ASP A 292 -3.01 -14.01 -11.85
CA ASP A 292 -3.21 -14.47 -13.22
C ASP A 292 -4.61 -14.01 -13.65
N VAL A 293 -4.70 -13.44 -14.86
CA VAL A 293 -5.93 -12.78 -15.31
C VAL A 293 -6.43 -13.42 -16.59
N ASN A 294 -7.66 -13.88 -16.55
CA ASN A 294 -8.37 -14.44 -17.69
C ASN A 294 -9.20 -13.34 -18.37
N VAL A 295 -8.94 -13.05 -19.63
CA VAL A 295 -9.57 -11.98 -20.41
C VAL A 295 -10.29 -12.53 -21.62
N SER A 296 -11.53 -12.11 -21.83
CA SER A 296 -12.26 -12.33 -23.07
C SER A 296 -13.11 -11.10 -23.44
N VAL A 297 -13.41 -10.94 -24.72
CA VAL A 297 -14.30 -9.88 -25.21
C VAL A 297 -15.38 -10.47 -26.09
N ARG A 298 -16.58 -9.86 -26.10
CA ARG A 298 -17.67 -10.17 -27.01
C ARG A 298 -18.32 -8.90 -27.54
N ARG A 299 -18.99 -9.01 -28.70
CA ARG A 299 -19.79 -7.90 -29.24
C ARG A 299 -21.09 -7.75 -28.46
N THR A 300 -21.52 -6.51 -28.27
CA THR A 300 -22.78 -6.17 -27.59
C THR A 300 -23.99 -6.15 -28.53
N ASP A 301 -23.79 -6.38 -29.82
CA ASP A 301 -24.84 -6.41 -30.88
C ASP A 301 -25.74 -7.65 -30.86
N GLY A 302 -25.53 -8.55 -29.90
CA GLY A 302 -26.30 -9.80 -29.77
C GLY A 302 -25.93 -10.89 -30.80
N SER A 303 -24.92 -10.65 -31.65
CA SER A 303 -24.47 -11.62 -32.65
C SER A 303 -23.88 -12.90 -32.05
N ASN A 304 -23.38 -12.84 -30.83
CA ASN A 304 -22.87 -14.00 -30.10
C ASN A 304 -23.20 -13.88 -28.60
N PRO A 305 -24.19 -14.64 -28.09
CA PRO A 305 -24.56 -14.63 -26.67
C PRO A 305 -23.54 -15.34 -25.78
N SER A 306 -22.61 -16.13 -26.31
CA SER A 306 -21.59 -16.85 -25.56
C SER A 306 -20.43 -15.91 -25.19
N LEU A 307 -19.71 -16.25 -24.13
CA LEU A 307 -18.45 -15.58 -23.78
C LEU A 307 -17.43 -15.76 -24.92
N GLY A 308 -16.58 -14.74 -25.14
CA GLY A 308 -15.48 -14.82 -26.07
C GLY A 308 -14.40 -15.84 -25.66
N THR A 309 -13.47 -16.15 -26.58
CA THR A 309 -12.36 -17.02 -26.25
C THR A 309 -11.45 -16.42 -25.19
N ARG A 310 -11.22 -17.19 -24.14
CA ARG A 310 -10.40 -16.80 -22.99
C ARG A 310 -8.90 -16.81 -23.33
N THR A 311 -8.22 -15.72 -23.02
CA THR A 311 -6.76 -15.63 -22.98
C THR A 311 -6.30 -15.40 -21.54
N GLU A 312 -5.30 -16.14 -21.10
CA GLU A 312 -4.74 -16.06 -19.77
C GLU A 312 -3.47 -15.19 -19.77
N ILE A 313 -3.38 -14.19 -18.87
CA ILE A 313 -2.18 -13.38 -18.68
C ILE A 313 -1.58 -13.76 -17.33
N LYS A 314 -0.32 -14.24 -17.32
CA LYS A 314 0.31 -14.78 -16.13
C LYS A 314 1.28 -13.83 -15.44
N ASN A 315 1.44 -14.06 -14.13
CA ASN A 315 2.49 -13.50 -13.28
C ASN A 315 2.47 -11.96 -13.20
N LEU A 316 1.29 -11.38 -13.02
CA LEU A 316 1.18 -9.95 -12.76
C LEU A 316 1.55 -9.65 -11.29
N SER A 317 2.54 -8.78 -11.09
CA SER A 317 3.17 -8.52 -9.80
C SER A 317 2.88 -7.15 -9.19
N THR A 318 1.99 -6.36 -9.79
CA THR A 318 1.53 -5.08 -9.22
C THR A 318 0.07 -4.82 -9.59
N ILE A 319 -0.64 -4.08 -8.73
CA ILE A 319 -2.04 -3.70 -8.97
C ILE A 319 -2.20 -2.95 -10.30
N LYS A 320 -1.28 -2.04 -10.60
CA LYS A 320 -1.31 -1.28 -11.87
C LYS A 320 -1.05 -2.17 -13.08
N ALA A 321 -0.21 -3.19 -12.94
CA ALA A 321 0.04 -4.17 -14.00
C ALA A 321 -1.24 -4.96 -14.35
N VAL A 322 -2.08 -5.27 -13.38
CA VAL A 322 -3.38 -5.94 -13.61
C VAL A 322 -4.26 -5.08 -14.53
N GLU A 323 -4.47 -3.81 -14.19
CA GLU A 323 -5.27 -2.89 -15.01
C GLU A 323 -4.70 -2.72 -16.43
N ASP A 324 -3.41 -2.42 -16.54
CA ASP A 324 -2.77 -2.12 -17.83
C ASP A 324 -2.70 -3.37 -18.73
N ALA A 325 -2.46 -4.55 -18.18
CA ALA A 325 -2.44 -5.81 -18.92
C ALA A 325 -3.82 -6.19 -19.47
N ILE A 326 -4.88 -5.99 -18.69
CA ILE A 326 -6.26 -6.21 -19.14
C ILE A 326 -6.60 -5.28 -20.30
N ILE A 327 -6.27 -3.99 -20.18
CA ILE A 327 -6.49 -3.01 -21.28
C ILE A 327 -5.73 -3.44 -22.54
N ALA A 328 -4.45 -3.79 -22.41
CA ALA A 328 -3.62 -4.20 -23.53
C ALA A 328 -4.18 -5.46 -24.24
N GLU A 329 -4.64 -6.45 -23.47
CA GLU A 329 -5.18 -7.69 -24.01
C GLU A 329 -6.57 -7.49 -24.64
N ARG A 330 -7.45 -6.74 -23.96
CA ARG A 330 -8.76 -6.36 -24.53
C ARG A 330 -8.60 -5.68 -25.87
N ASP A 331 -7.74 -4.67 -25.95
CA ASP A 331 -7.52 -3.89 -27.17
C ASP A 331 -6.89 -4.76 -28.28
N ARG A 332 -6.06 -5.73 -27.91
CA ARG A 332 -5.53 -6.73 -28.85
C ARG A 332 -6.64 -7.63 -29.41
N GLN A 333 -7.45 -8.22 -28.51
CA GLN A 333 -8.53 -9.13 -28.93
C GLN A 333 -9.54 -8.42 -29.85
N ILE A 334 -9.93 -7.18 -29.51
CA ILE A 334 -10.83 -6.38 -30.34
C ILE A 334 -10.23 -6.17 -31.74
N ARG A 335 -8.97 -5.75 -31.86
CA ARG A 335 -8.27 -5.56 -33.14
C ARG A 335 -8.24 -6.84 -33.99
N GLU A 336 -7.98 -7.98 -33.35
CA GLU A 336 -7.96 -9.28 -34.06
C GLU A 336 -9.35 -9.65 -34.62
N LEU A 337 -10.39 -9.51 -33.78
CA LEU A 337 -11.77 -9.80 -34.14
C LEU A 337 -12.31 -8.84 -35.23
N GLU A 338 -11.98 -7.56 -35.15
CA GLU A 338 -12.32 -6.56 -36.19
C GLU A 338 -11.62 -6.84 -37.52
N ALA A 339 -10.43 -7.41 -37.49
CA ALA A 339 -9.71 -7.87 -38.67
C ALA A 339 -10.20 -9.23 -39.21
N GLY A 340 -11.27 -9.80 -38.62
CA GLY A 340 -11.84 -11.09 -39.03
C GLY A 340 -11.02 -12.31 -38.58
N ARG A 341 -10.07 -12.15 -37.66
CA ARG A 341 -9.25 -13.24 -37.13
C ARG A 341 -9.86 -13.79 -35.84
N SER A 342 -9.74 -15.09 -35.62
CA SER A 342 -10.15 -15.74 -34.37
C SER A 342 -9.12 -15.55 -33.28
N ILE A 343 -9.58 -15.52 -32.03
CA ILE A 343 -8.71 -15.49 -30.87
C ILE A 343 -8.37 -16.93 -30.46
N PRO A 344 -7.09 -17.33 -30.45
CA PRO A 344 -6.70 -18.64 -29.94
C PRO A 344 -6.74 -18.63 -28.38
N SER A 345 -7.08 -19.79 -27.79
CA SER A 345 -6.88 -20.00 -26.36
C SER A 345 -5.38 -20.12 -26.09
N GLU A 346 -4.79 -19.15 -25.42
CA GLU A 346 -3.33 -19.11 -25.19
C GLU A 346 -2.98 -18.43 -23.87
N THR A 347 -1.77 -18.74 -23.38
CA THR A 347 -1.17 -18.05 -22.24
C THR A 347 -0.24 -16.95 -22.75
N ARG A 348 -0.39 -15.76 -22.18
CA ARG A 348 0.36 -14.56 -22.53
C ARG A 348 1.09 -14.00 -21.31
N GLY A 349 2.14 -13.23 -21.54
CA GLY A 349 2.83 -12.43 -20.56
C GLY A 349 2.68 -10.95 -20.86
N TRP A 350 2.87 -10.14 -19.85
CA TRP A 350 2.90 -8.68 -19.96
C TRP A 350 4.11 -8.12 -19.21
N SER A 351 4.69 -7.05 -19.71
CA SER A 351 5.84 -6.37 -19.07
C SER A 351 5.45 -4.96 -18.69
N ILE A 352 5.91 -4.47 -17.55
CA ILE A 352 5.61 -3.13 -17.04
C ILE A 352 5.93 -2.05 -18.09
N GLY A 353 4.93 -1.21 -18.38
CA GLY A 353 5.03 -0.15 -19.40
C GLY A 353 4.79 -0.59 -20.83
N SER A 354 4.54 -1.88 -21.10
CA SER A 354 4.15 -2.37 -22.43
C SER A 354 2.68 -2.00 -22.73
N THR A 355 2.41 -1.68 -23.98
CA THR A 355 1.04 -1.52 -24.53
C THR A 355 0.49 -2.80 -25.12
N GLU A 356 1.27 -3.88 -25.15
CA GLU A 356 0.92 -5.15 -25.77
C GLU A 356 1.30 -6.33 -24.88
N THR A 357 0.48 -7.37 -24.93
CA THR A 357 0.77 -8.68 -24.35
C THR A 357 1.60 -9.51 -25.32
N ARG A 358 2.45 -10.42 -24.81
CA ARG A 358 3.27 -11.32 -25.61
C ARG A 358 2.84 -12.77 -25.42
N ARG A 359 2.71 -13.53 -26.50
CA ARG A 359 2.46 -14.96 -26.44
C ARG A 359 3.63 -15.66 -25.71
N LEU A 360 3.32 -16.45 -24.70
CA LEU A 360 4.28 -17.30 -23.99
C LEU A 360 4.23 -18.72 -24.56
N ARG A 361 3.03 -19.30 -24.61
CA ARG A 361 2.79 -20.63 -25.19
C ARG A 361 1.38 -20.69 -25.77
N GLY A 362 1.17 -21.51 -26.80
CA GLY A 362 -0.17 -21.88 -27.24
C GLY A 362 -0.74 -22.93 -26.28
N LYS A 363 -2.03 -22.86 -26.02
CA LYS A 363 -2.79 -24.00 -25.49
C LYS A 363 -3.21 -24.87 -26.73
N GLU A 364 -2.25 -25.41 -27.45
CA GLU A 364 -2.51 -26.42 -28.46
C GLU A 364 -2.84 -27.73 -27.74
N GLY A 365 -4.10 -27.95 -27.51
CA GLY A 365 -4.64 -28.94 -26.59
C GLY A 365 -4.70 -28.40 -25.15
N GLU A 366 -5.77 -28.70 -24.44
CA GLU A 366 -5.80 -28.49 -23.00
C GLU A 366 -4.56 -29.18 -22.40
N VAL A 367 -3.77 -28.44 -21.62
CA VAL A 367 -2.67 -29.07 -20.88
C VAL A 367 -3.33 -30.06 -19.94
N ASP A 368 -3.33 -31.32 -20.33
CA ASP A 368 -3.84 -32.40 -19.49
C ASP A 368 -2.86 -32.59 -18.33
N TYR A 369 -3.15 -31.92 -17.20
CA TYR A 369 -2.38 -32.07 -15.98
C TYR A 369 -2.60 -33.43 -15.32
N ARG A 370 -3.45 -34.29 -15.87
CA ARG A 370 -3.76 -35.62 -15.34
C ARG A 370 -3.96 -35.60 -13.84
N TYR A 371 -4.85 -34.69 -13.40
CA TYR A 371 -5.20 -34.62 -11.98
C TYR A 371 -5.62 -35.98 -11.45
N MET A 372 -5.05 -36.37 -10.33
CA MET A 372 -5.43 -37.58 -9.62
C MET A 372 -5.32 -37.36 -8.12
N PRO A 373 -6.20 -37.99 -7.30
CA PRO A 373 -6.08 -37.93 -5.85
C PRO A 373 -4.68 -38.37 -5.39
N ASP A 374 -4.08 -37.60 -4.47
CA ASP A 374 -2.77 -37.96 -3.92
C ASP A 374 -2.92 -39.18 -2.97
N PRO A 375 -2.27 -40.30 -3.28
CA PRO A 375 -2.42 -41.52 -2.48
C PRO A 375 -1.68 -41.49 -1.12
N ASP A 376 -0.70 -40.59 -0.98
CA ASP A 376 0.14 -40.49 0.21
C ASP A 376 -0.44 -39.54 1.28
N ILE A 377 -1.50 -38.78 0.94
CA ILE A 377 -2.10 -37.80 1.83
C ILE A 377 -3.56 -38.19 2.17
N ALA A 378 -3.81 -38.45 3.46
CA ALA A 378 -5.15 -38.72 3.92
C ALA A 378 -6.07 -37.51 3.77
N PRO A 379 -7.40 -37.72 3.60
CA PRO A 379 -8.37 -36.63 3.57
C PRO A 379 -8.25 -35.72 4.80
N LEU A 380 -8.33 -34.42 4.56
CA LEU A 380 -8.29 -33.39 5.57
C LEU A 380 -9.73 -33.21 6.13
N VAL A 381 -9.92 -33.46 7.41
CA VAL A 381 -11.20 -33.25 8.10
C VAL A 381 -11.10 -31.98 8.92
N ILE A 382 -11.95 -31.00 8.62
CA ILE A 382 -12.00 -29.68 9.25
C ILE A 382 -13.23 -29.62 10.15
N GLY A 383 -13.00 -29.49 11.48
CA GLY A 383 -14.09 -29.44 12.44
C GLY A 383 -14.81 -28.09 12.46
N ASN A 384 -16.14 -28.13 12.60
CA ASN A 384 -16.97 -26.93 12.68
C ASN A 384 -16.67 -26.09 13.94
N ASP A 385 -16.21 -26.68 15.01
CA ASP A 385 -15.73 -26.02 16.23
C ASP A 385 -14.53 -25.10 15.96
N LEU A 386 -13.57 -25.58 15.16
CA LEU A 386 -12.43 -24.75 14.72
C LEU A 386 -12.88 -23.58 13.85
N VAL A 387 -13.74 -23.86 12.87
CA VAL A 387 -14.27 -22.81 11.96
C VAL A 387 -15.05 -21.75 12.75
N GLY A 388 -15.90 -22.19 13.69
CA GLY A 388 -16.66 -21.30 14.57
C GLY A 388 -15.76 -20.43 15.45
N HIS A 389 -14.70 -21.00 16.02
CA HIS A 389 -13.73 -20.27 16.83
C HIS A 389 -12.95 -19.23 15.99
N LEU A 390 -12.47 -19.64 14.82
CA LEU A 390 -11.74 -18.72 13.93
C LEU A 390 -12.63 -17.57 13.45
N ARG A 391 -13.90 -17.84 13.13
CA ARG A 391 -14.87 -16.80 12.73
C ARG A 391 -15.10 -15.76 13.84
N GLN A 392 -15.19 -16.20 15.10
CA GLN A 392 -15.34 -15.29 16.25
C GLN A 392 -14.09 -14.48 16.55
N SER A 393 -12.92 -15.02 16.25
CA SER A 393 -11.61 -14.39 16.51
C SER A 393 -11.03 -13.66 15.29
N LEU A 394 -11.79 -13.56 14.18
CA LEU A 394 -11.34 -12.82 13.01
C LEU A 394 -11.11 -11.34 13.37
N ALA A 395 -10.02 -10.78 12.87
CA ALA A 395 -9.75 -9.35 13.00
C ALA A 395 -10.85 -8.50 12.34
N VAL A 396 -10.98 -7.27 12.77
CA VAL A 396 -11.89 -6.28 12.15
C VAL A 396 -11.55 -6.18 10.66
N THR A 397 -12.57 -6.34 9.82
CA THR A 397 -12.35 -6.26 8.36
C THR A 397 -11.95 -4.85 7.93
N PRO A 398 -11.19 -4.68 6.83
CA PRO A 398 -10.82 -3.35 6.32
C PRO A 398 -12.03 -2.44 6.06
N ASP A 399 -13.18 -3.00 5.65
CA ASP A 399 -14.40 -2.21 5.44
C ASP A 399 -14.96 -1.67 6.76
N SER A 400 -15.01 -2.49 7.80
CA SER A 400 -15.49 -2.07 9.11
C SER A 400 -14.55 -1.05 9.76
N GLU A 401 -13.23 -1.23 9.57
CA GLU A 401 -12.22 -0.27 10.00
C GLU A 401 -12.37 1.06 9.25
N LEU A 402 -12.56 1.00 7.94
CA LEU A 402 -12.79 2.17 7.08
C LEU A 402 -14.06 2.93 7.50
N ASP A 403 -15.16 2.21 7.73
CA ASP A 403 -16.41 2.81 8.21
C ASP A 403 -16.22 3.50 9.57
N THR A 404 -15.45 2.88 10.46
CA THR A 404 -15.12 3.45 11.77
C THR A 404 -14.29 4.72 11.63
N LEU A 405 -13.23 4.71 10.82
CA LEU A 405 -12.37 5.87 10.58
C LEU A 405 -13.15 7.04 9.95
N ILE A 406 -14.11 6.76 9.07
CA ILE A 406 -14.95 7.81 8.45
C ILE A 406 -16.02 8.30 9.43
N ALA A 407 -16.84 7.38 9.96
CA ALA A 407 -18.05 7.75 10.71
C ALA A 407 -17.73 8.31 12.10
N ARG A 408 -16.79 7.67 12.81
CA ARG A 408 -16.44 8.04 14.20
C ARG A 408 -15.31 9.05 14.27
N PHE A 409 -14.27 8.90 13.44
CA PHE A 409 -13.05 9.71 13.52
C PHE A 409 -13.01 10.87 12.48
N GLY A 410 -13.99 10.96 11.59
CA GLY A 410 -14.14 12.10 10.69
C GLY A 410 -13.11 12.19 9.56
N LEU A 411 -12.36 11.10 9.25
CA LEU A 411 -11.45 11.06 8.12
C LEU A 411 -12.23 11.04 6.79
N THR A 412 -11.63 11.57 5.72
CA THR A 412 -12.17 11.34 4.38
C THR A 412 -11.98 9.88 3.98
N ALA A 413 -12.85 9.34 3.12
CA ALA A 413 -12.71 7.96 2.62
C ALA A 413 -11.34 7.71 1.99
N LYS A 414 -10.79 8.71 1.29
CA LYS A 414 -9.46 8.65 0.66
C LYS A 414 -8.35 8.55 1.71
N ASP A 415 -8.40 9.37 2.75
CA ASP A 415 -7.37 9.40 3.80
C ASP A 415 -7.45 8.15 4.68
N ALA A 416 -8.67 7.74 5.05
CA ALA A 416 -8.89 6.50 5.79
C ALA A 416 -8.37 5.27 5.02
N LEU A 417 -8.65 5.18 3.71
CA LEU A 417 -8.12 4.12 2.85
C LEU A 417 -6.59 4.18 2.74
N SER A 418 -6.02 5.39 2.64
CA SER A 418 -4.56 5.57 2.62
C SER A 418 -3.93 5.11 3.93
N LEU A 419 -4.53 5.46 5.07
CA LEU A 419 -4.05 5.07 6.40
C LEU A 419 -4.03 3.55 6.59
N ILE A 420 -5.09 2.84 6.16
CA ILE A 420 -5.19 1.38 6.23
C ILE A 420 -4.14 0.69 5.34
N ASN A 421 -3.86 1.27 4.15
CA ASN A 421 -2.90 0.68 3.21
C ASN A 421 -1.43 0.93 3.56
N LEU A 422 -1.14 1.93 4.37
CA LEU A 422 0.25 2.25 4.73
C LEU A 422 0.80 1.20 5.70
N GLU A 423 1.99 0.69 5.39
CA GLU A 423 2.75 -0.30 6.16
C GLU A 423 1.87 -1.47 6.68
N ASN A 424 1.01 -1.99 5.81
CA ASN A 424 0.11 -3.12 6.12
C ASN A 424 -0.76 -2.92 7.38
N GLY A 425 -1.23 -1.68 7.60
CA GLY A 425 -2.11 -1.33 8.72
C GLY A 425 -1.38 -0.90 10.00
N SER A 426 -0.05 -0.99 10.09
CA SER A 426 0.71 -0.53 11.27
C SER A 426 0.50 0.96 11.53
N ARG A 427 0.27 1.73 10.46
CA ARG A 427 0.00 3.17 10.53
C ARG A 427 -1.34 3.50 11.22
N VAL A 428 -2.33 2.62 11.12
CA VAL A 428 -3.61 2.73 11.85
C VAL A 428 -3.38 2.53 13.35
N GLN A 429 -2.55 1.55 13.74
CA GLN A 429 -2.23 1.32 15.15
C GLN A 429 -1.49 2.51 15.76
N TYR A 430 -0.55 3.08 15.02
CA TYR A 430 0.13 4.31 15.41
C TYR A 430 -0.85 5.47 15.58
N TYR A 431 -1.78 5.65 14.65
CA TYR A 431 -2.84 6.66 14.74
C TYR A 431 -3.66 6.53 16.03
N TYR A 432 -4.07 5.30 16.36
CA TYR A 432 -4.83 5.06 17.59
C TYR A 432 -4.03 5.32 18.85
N LYS A 433 -2.74 4.98 18.89
CA LYS A 433 -1.85 5.30 20.02
C LYS A 433 -1.74 6.81 20.25
N VAL A 434 -1.41 7.54 19.18
CA VAL A 434 -1.28 9.00 19.23
C VAL A 434 -2.60 9.64 19.69
N LEU A 435 -3.72 9.21 19.11
CA LEU A 435 -5.03 9.78 19.43
C LEU A 435 -5.44 9.50 20.89
N ARG A 436 -5.20 8.27 21.37
CA ARG A 436 -5.48 7.92 22.79
C ARG A 436 -4.67 8.79 23.73
N SER A 437 -3.38 8.93 23.51
CA SER A 437 -2.50 9.77 24.34
C SER A 437 -2.95 11.24 24.36
N ILE A 438 -3.43 11.76 23.22
CA ILE A 438 -4.00 13.12 23.16
C ILE A 438 -5.30 13.20 23.96
N GLN A 439 -6.19 12.21 23.80
CA GLN A 439 -7.48 12.17 24.49
C GLN A 439 -7.31 12.10 26.00
N ASP A 440 -6.39 11.26 26.48
CA ASP A 440 -6.07 11.13 27.91
C ASP A 440 -5.60 12.49 28.49
N LYS A 441 -4.66 13.15 27.83
CA LYS A 441 -4.17 14.48 28.26
C LYS A 441 -5.24 15.57 28.20
N LEU A 442 -6.07 15.58 27.15
CA LEU A 442 -7.17 16.56 27.08
C LEU A 442 -8.18 16.35 28.20
N SER A 443 -8.47 15.08 28.55
CA SER A 443 -9.40 14.74 29.64
C SER A 443 -8.83 15.05 31.03
N GLU A 444 -7.52 15.02 31.19
CA GLU A 444 -6.83 15.43 32.43
C GLU A 444 -6.84 16.95 32.62
N ASP A 445 -6.67 17.71 31.54
CA ASP A 445 -6.42 19.16 31.60
C ASP A 445 -7.66 20.03 31.35
N LEU A 446 -8.75 19.47 30.84
CA LEU A 446 -9.95 20.20 30.42
C LEU A 446 -11.22 19.63 31.05
N SER A 447 -12.14 20.52 31.38
CA SER A 447 -13.52 20.15 31.67
C SER A 447 -14.26 19.69 30.42
N GLU A 448 -15.32 18.92 30.59
CA GLU A 448 -16.14 18.39 29.47
C GLU A 448 -16.67 19.49 28.53
N ALA A 449 -16.96 20.68 29.07
CA ALA A 449 -17.43 21.84 28.28
C ALA A 449 -16.32 22.50 27.42
N GLU A 450 -15.05 22.31 27.77
CA GLU A 450 -13.89 22.89 27.07
C GLU A 450 -13.26 21.93 26.06
N MET A 451 -13.72 20.67 26.06
CA MET A 451 -13.20 19.64 25.15
C MET A 451 -13.46 20.02 23.69
N PRO A 452 -12.42 19.98 22.85
CA PRO A 452 -12.59 20.20 21.42
C PRO A 452 -13.43 19.06 20.81
N GLU A 453 -14.12 19.35 19.72
CA GLU A 453 -14.92 18.36 19.01
C GLU A 453 -14.06 17.17 18.57
N PHE A 454 -14.43 15.96 19.00
CA PHE A 454 -13.66 14.74 18.78
C PHE A 454 -13.34 14.49 17.29
N LYS A 455 -14.33 14.63 16.39
CA LYS A 455 -14.11 14.45 14.95
C LYS A 455 -13.12 15.45 14.37
N SER A 456 -13.11 16.67 14.86
CA SER A 456 -12.23 17.73 14.37
C SER A 456 -10.76 17.41 14.67
N TYR A 457 -10.43 17.11 15.95
CA TYR A 457 -9.03 16.83 16.28
C TYR A 457 -8.58 15.43 15.83
N SER A 458 -9.46 14.42 15.79
CA SER A 458 -9.09 13.11 15.28
C SER A 458 -8.78 13.15 13.77
N ALA A 459 -9.55 13.93 12.98
CA ALA A 459 -9.24 14.18 11.57
C ALA A 459 -7.90 14.93 11.40
N LEU A 460 -7.62 15.92 12.27
CA LEU A 460 -6.33 16.61 12.25
C LEU A 460 -5.17 15.63 12.50
N VAL A 461 -5.26 14.77 13.51
CA VAL A 461 -4.25 13.73 13.79
C VAL A 461 -4.03 12.84 12.58
N GLY A 462 -5.11 12.36 11.94
CA GLY A 462 -5.03 11.55 10.73
C GLY A 462 -4.30 12.28 9.58
N ASN A 463 -4.65 13.54 9.34
CA ASN A 463 -3.98 14.37 8.34
C ASN A 463 -2.47 14.52 8.59
N TRP A 464 -2.06 14.71 9.83
CA TRP A 464 -0.65 14.81 10.19
C TRP A 464 0.10 13.49 9.96
N ILE A 465 -0.49 12.38 10.34
CA ILE A 465 0.12 11.06 10.17
C ILE A 465 0.24 10.68 8.68
N ILE A 466 -0.75 11.02 7.85
CA ILE A 466 -0.73 10.70 6.43
C ILE A 466 0.17 11.67 5.65
N HIS A 467 -0.01 12.97 5.86
CA HIS A 467 0.58 13.99 4.98
C HIS A 467 1.88 14.57 5.53
N GLU A 468 1.94 14.97 6.80
CA GLU A 468 3.12 15.63 7.34
C GLU A 468 4.23 14.62 7.65
N LEU A 469 3.92 13.46 8.25
CA LEU A 469 4.91 12.37 8.38
C LEU A 469 5.37 11.85 7.00
N GLY A 470 4.44 11.72 6.04
CA GLY A 470 4.77 11.30 4.67
C GLY A 470 5.75 12.25 3.96
N ARG A 471 5.75 13.54 4.31
CA ARG A 471 6.71 14.52 3.76
C ARG A 471 8.13 14.31 4.26
N LEU A 472 8.33 13.79 5.45
CA LEU A 472 9.66 13.53 6.03
C LEU A 472 10.46 12.55 5.16
N THR A 473 9.80 11.52 4.60
CA THR A 473 10.45 10.51 3.75
C THR A 473 10.89 11.04 2.37
N THR A 474 10.35 12.20 1.94
CA THR A 474 10.71 12.83 0.66
C THR A 474 11.87 13.79 0.75
N TYR A 475 12.33 14.10 1.95
CA TYR A 475 13.43 15.07 2.16
C TYR A 475 14.78 14.45 1.82
N LYS A 476 15.39 14.90 0.74
CA LYS A 476 16.62 14.32 0.15
C LYS A 476 17.88 15.20 0.30
N ALA A 477 17.95 16.07 1.29
CA ALA A 477 19.08 16.98 1.44
C ALA A 477 19.95 16.63 2.67
N GLY A 478 21.23 16.27 2.42
CA GLY A 478 22.29 16.14 3.40
C GLY A 478 22.69 14.69 3.78
N PRO A 479 23.72 14.50 4.60
CA PRO A 479 24.22 13.19 5.02
C PRO A 479 23.25 12.39 5.92
N LEU A 480 22.18 13.02 6.40
CA LEU A 480 21.02 12.40 7.06
C LEU A 480 19.90 12.12 6.04
N ALA A 481 20.25 11.89 4.77
CA ALA A 481 19.31 11.55 3.71
C ALA A 481 18.29 10.52 4.20
N ALA A 482 17.03 10.92 4.15
CA ALA A 482 15.81 10.19 4.40
C ALA A 482 16.01 8.76 4.93
N ARG A 483 16.03 8.59 6.25
CA ARG A 483 15.73 7.29 6.84
C ARG A 483 14.26 7.04 6.59
N ASP A 484 13.93 5.91 5.99
CA ASP A 484 12.54 5.53 5.84
C ASP A 484 11.91 5.41 7.23
N LEU A 485 10.68 5.92 7.37
CA LEU A 485 9.90 5.70 8.58
C LEU A 485 9.58 4.21 8.69
N THR A 486 9.99 3.60 9.80
CA THR A 486 9.73 2.18 10.05
C THR A 486 8.72 2.06 11.19
N PHE A 487 7.65 1.30 10.94
CA PHE A 487 6.61 1.04 11.92
C PHE A 487 6.62 -0.44 12.32
N THR A 488 6.53 -0.70 13.63
CA THR A 488 6.29 -2.06 14.10
C THR A 488 4.83 -2.47 13.83
N PRO A 489 4.50 -3.75 13.82
CA PRO A 489 3.12 -4.19 13.69
C PRO A 489 2.19 -3.63 14.79
N GLU A 490 2.73 -3.35 15.95
CA GLU A 490 2.05 -2.73 17.09
C GLU A 490 1.86 -1.22 16.93
N GLY A 491 2.42 -0.62 15.87
CA GLY A 491 2.32 0.80 15.57
C GLY A 491 3.35 1.65 16.30
N ASP A 492 4.52 1.14 16.65
CA ASP A 492 5.61 1.97 17.19
C ASP A 492 6.48 2.48 16.04
N CYS A 493 6.96 3.73 16.15
CA CYS A 493 7.89 4.35 15.20
C CYS A 493 9.09 4.90 15.93
N GLU A 494 10.28 4.37 15.65
CA GLU A 494 11.52 4.80 16.32
C GLU A 494 11.92 6.22 15.92
N GLN A 495 11.66 6.61 14.67
CA GLN A 495 12.06 7.91 14.13
C GLN A 495 11.19 9.04 14.69
N VAL A 496 9.89 8.78 14.88
CA VAL A 496 8.92 9.72 15.47
C VAL A 496 8.08 8.94 16.49
N PRO A 497 8.47 8.88 17.75
CA PRO A 497 7.70 8.23 18.81
C PRO A 497 6.28 8.80 18.92
N ASP A 498 5.30 7.93 19.17
CA ASP A 498 3.90 8.34 19.37
C ASP A 498 3.72 9.31 20.54
N SER A 499 4.55 9.19 21.58
CA SER A 499 4.63 10.11 22.71
C SER A 499 4.98 11.54 22.28
N ASP A 500 5.96 11.70 21.38
CA ASP A 500 6.42 13.01 20.94
C ASP A 500 5.43 13.65 19.98
N LEU A 501 4.90 12.86 19.04
CA LEU A 501 3.86 13.36 18.13
C LEU A 501 2.58 13.71 18.90
N SER A 502 2.20 12.95 19.91
CA SER A 502 1.01 13.24 20.71
C SER A 502 1.17 14.53 21.51
N GLN A 503 2.35 14.79 22.11
CA GLN A 503 2.64 16.05 22.79
C GLN A 503 2.58 17.24 21.82
N LEU A 504 3.20 17.10 20.66
CA LEU A 504 3.20 18.12 19.62
C LEU A 504 1.78 18.49 19.17
N LEU A 505 0.98 17.48 18.83
CA LEU A 505 -0.38 17.68 18.37
C LEU A 505 -1.33 18.15 19.49
N TYR A 506 -1.10 17.74 20.73
CA TYR A 506 -1.80 18.26 21.90
C TYR A 506 -1.65 19.80 21.98
N HIS A 507 -0.42 20.34 21.92
CA HIS A 507 -0.18 21.78 21.96
C HIS A 507 -0.77 22.50 20.74
N LEU A 508 -0.76 21.85 19.56
CA LEU A 508 -1.38 22.39 18.35
C LEU A 508 -2.93 22.46 18.48
N ILE A 509 -3.56 21.40 18.97
CA ILE A 509 -5.02 21.34 19.22
C ILE A 509 -5.45 22.39 20.25
N ARG A 510 -4.65 22.58 21.30
CA ARG A 510 -4.84 23.61 22.31
C ARG A 510 -4.54 25.03 21.80
N LYS A 511 -4.12 25.18 20.52
CA LYS A 511 -3.68 26.45 19.93
C LYS A 511 -2.55 27.15 20.72
N GLN A 512 -1.74 26.40 21.43
CA GLN A 512 -0.59 26.87 22.18
C GLN A 512 0.65 27.10 21.31
N ILE A 513 0.67 26.52 20.11
CA ILE A 513 1.69 26.70 19.08
C ILE A 513 1.01 26.88 17.71
N THR A 514 1.72 27.49 16.76
CA THR A 514 1.23 27.60 15.38
C THR A 514 1.48 26.33 14.59
N GLY A 515 0.72 26.10 13.50
CA GLY A 515 0.95 24.96 12.62
C GLY A 515 2.32 24.97 11.92
N LYS A 516 2.96 26.16 11.80
CA LYS A 516 4.31 26.27 11.22
C LYS A 516 5.35 25.80 12.24
N VAL A 517 5.27 26.26 13.47
CA VAL A 517 6.12 25.78 14.58
C VAL A 517 5.98 24.27 14.77
N ALA A 518 4.75 23.75 14.73
CA ALA A 518 4.50 22.32 14.86
C ALA A 518 5.21 21.50 13.75
N LYS A 519 5.27 22.00 12.51
CA LYS A 519 6.00 21.33 11.40
C LYS A 519 7.52 21.38 11.57
N GLU A 520 8.03 22.48 12.08
CA GLU A 520 9.46 22.63 12.39
C GLU A 520 9.87 21.69 13.53
N LEU A 521 9.06 21.61 14.59
CA LEU A 521 9.27 20.66 15.69
C LEU A 521 9.16 19.20 15.24
N LEU A 522 8.20 18.87 14.38
CA LEU A 522 8.10 17.51 13.82
C LEU A 522 9.37 17.11 13.06
N PHE A 523 9.96 18.05 12.33
CA PHE A 523 11.21 17.82 11.62
C PHE A 523 12.39 17.65 12.59
N ALA A 524 12.45 18.45 13.66
CA ALA A 524 13.45 18.31 14.71
C ALA A 524 13.35 16.99 15.50
N ILE A 525 12.11 16.50 15.77
CA ILE A 525 11.86 15.16 16.33
C ILE A 525 12.46 14.08 15.41
N TYR A 526 12.15 14.16 14.12
CA TYR A 526 12.63 13.19 13.11
C TYR A 526 14.16 13.17 13.01
N LEU A 527 14.81 14.32 13.14
CA LEU A 527 16.28 14.45 13.15
C LEU A 527 16.89 14.07 14.50
N LYS A 528 16.06 13.79 15.52
CA LYS A 528 16.51 13.55 16.92
C LYS A 528 17.30 14.73 17.51
N GLU A 529 16.90 15.94 17.16
CA GLU A 529 17.51 17.19 17.66
C GLU A 529 16.86 17.68 18.97
N ILE A 530 15.73 17.08 19.38
CA ILE A 530 15.03 17.43 20.62
C ILE A 530 15.50 16.52 21.75
N GLU A 531 16.09 17.12 22.78
CA GLU A 531 16.41 16.48 24.05
C GLU A 531 15.40 16.92 25.12
N GLY A 532 14.93 16.03 25.99
CA GLY A 532 14.04 16.36 27.10
C GLY A 532 12.53 16.44 26.78
N GLY A 533 12.13 16.23 25.51
CA GLY A 533 10.72 16.20 25.10
C GLY A 533 10.20 17.50 24.49
N VAL A 534 9.07 17.37 23.77
CA VAL A 534 8.51 18.44 22.93
C VAL A 534 8.12 19.68 23.74
N THR A 535 7.45 19.50 24.88
CA THR A 535 7.00 20.62 25.74
C THR A 535 8.18 21.45 26.26
N GLN A 536 9.27 20.77 26.64
CA GLN A 536 10.50 21.44 27.07
C GLN A 536 11.14 22.23 25.93
N ALA A 537 11.24 21.63 24.75
CA ALA A 537 11.78 22.30 23.57
C ALA A 537 10.99 23.55 23.16
N ILE A 538 9.65 23.52 23.30
CA ILE A 538 8.80 24.70 23.08
C ILE A 538 9.12 25.80 24.07
N ALA A 539 9.30 25.45 25.35
CA ALA A 539 9.58 26.42 26.40
C ALA A 539 10.98 27.03 26.28
N GLU A 540 12.01 26.21 26.04
CA GLU A 540 13.40 26.65 25.92
C GLU A 540 13.66 27.57 24.73
N ASN A 541 12.92 27.37 23.65
CA ASN A 541 13.06 28.16 22.43
C ASN A 541 12.01 29.26 22.28
N ASP A 542 11.21 29.53 23.33
CA ASP A 542 10.13 30.54 23.35
C ASP A 542 9.15 30.43 22.17
N LEU A 543 8.75 29.20 21.81
CA LEU A 543 7.89 28.91 20.66
C LEU A 543 6.38 28.93 20.99
N TRP A 544 6.01 29.32 22.21
CA TRP A 544 4.62 29.47 22.59
C TRP A 544 3.93 30.53 21.76
N PHE A 545 2.69 30.24 21.33
CA PHE A 545 1.88 31.18 20.59
C PHE A 545 1.63 32.46 21.40
N LYS A 546 2.03 33.58 20.82
CA LYS A 546 1.79 34.92 21.37
C LYS A 546 1.07 35.69 20.26
N GLU A 547 -0.21 36.00 20.48
CA GLU A 547 -1.00 36.75 19.50
C GLU A 547 -0.38 38.12 19.21
N ILE A 548 -0.25 38.46 17.94
CA ILE A 548 0.17 39.80 17.53
C ILE A 548 -1.05 40.71 17.40
N PRO A 549 -0.92 42.04 17.77
CA PRO A 549 -2.02 42.97 17.63
C PRO A 549 -2.41 43.17 16.18
N GLU A 550 -3.65 43.62 15.93
CA GLU A 550 -4.20 43.83 14.58
C GLU A 550 -3.38 44.85 13.76
N GLU A 551 -2.84 45.84 14.43
CA GLU A 551 -1.96 46.86 13.83
C GLU A 551 -0.68 46.24 13.20
N GLU A 552 -0.13 45.24 13.84
CA GLU A 552 1.05 44.50 13.31
C GLU A 552 0.67 43.63 12.09
N TYR A 553 -0.54 43.03 12.07
CA TYR A 553 -1.08 42.38 10.86
C TYR A 553 -1.26 43.35 9.72
N GLU A 554 -1.76 44.57 9.98
CA GLU A 554 -1.91 45.61 8.98
C GLU A 554 -0.59 46.07 8.38
N GLN A 555 0.44 46.25 9.23
CA GLN A 555 1.80 46.60 8.77
C GLN A 555 2.40 45.51 7.89
N LEU A 556 2.29 44.24 8.33
CA LEU A 556 2.76 43.09 7.55
C LEU A 556 2.01 42.94 6.21
N ALA A 557 0.73 43.30 6.19
CA ALA A 557 -0.06 43.31 4.94
C ALA A 557 0.43 44.38 3.98
N ASP A 558 0.70 45.61 4.48
CA ASP A 558 1.25 46.71 3.66
C ASP A 558 2.62 46.34 3.09
N GLU A 559 3.52 45.77 3.90
CA GLU A 559 4.82 45.30 3.46
C GLU A 559 4.70 44.15 2.44
N ALA A 560 3.73 43.24 2.61
CA ALA A 560 3.48 42.17 1.67
C ALA A 560 2.94 42.66 0.32
N MET A 561 2.20 43.76 0.34
CA MET A 561 1.64 44.44 -0.88
C MET A 561 2.70 45.31 -1.58
N GLU A 562 3.76 45.71 -0.89
CA GLU A 562 4.83 46.53 -1.45
C GLU A 562 5.50 45.87 -2.65
N GLY A 563 5.60 46.60 -3.76
CA GLY A 563 6.16 46.09 -5.03
C GLY A 563 5.25 45.23 -5.89
N GLU A 564 4.06 44.86 -5.42
CA GLU A 564 3.11 43.97 -6.13
C GLU A 564 2.07 44.76 -6.97
N HIS A 565 2.48 45.86 -7.60
CA HIS A 565 1.57 46.77 -8.34
C HIS A 565 0.66 46.09 -9.37
N LYS A 566 1.16 45.07 -10.08
CA LYS A 566 0.38 44.31 -11.07
C LYS A 566 -0.75 43.52 -10.44
N ILE A 567 -0.46 42.88 -9.29
CA ILE A 567 -1.44 42.09 -8.54
C ILE A 567 -2.51 43.01 -7.96
N LEU A 568 -2.12 44.16 -7.42
CA LEU A 568 -3.05 45.14 -6.85
C LEU A 568 -3.96 45.77 -7.92
N GLN A 569 -3.44 46.04 -9.13
CA GLN A 569 -4.25 46.48 -10.26
C GLN A 569 -5.28 45.42 -10.70
N GLU A 570 -4.95 44.15 -10.66
CA GLU A 570 -5.89 43.07 -10.96
C GLU A 570 -7.04 43.00 -9.94
N PHE A 571 -6.80 43.29 -8.65
CA PHE A 571 -7.90 43.43 -7.67
C PHE A 571 -8.84 44.57 -7.96
N ALA A 572 -8.31 45.72 -8.41
CA ALA A 572 -9.12 46.89 -8.74
C ALA A 572 -9.93 46.73 -10.05
N SER A 573 -9.44 45.96 -11.02
CA SER A 573 -10.00 45.86 -12.37
C SER A 573 -10.79 44.57 -12.65
N SER A 574 -10.70 43.55 -11.82
CA SER A 574 -11.29 42.22 -12.08
C SER A 574 -12.78 42.17 -11.65
N GLU A 575 -13.67 41.68 -12.51
CA GLU A 575 -15.09 41.46 -12.17
C GLU A 575 -15.24 40.37 -11.10
N THR A 576 -14.44 39.29 -11.16
CA THR A 576 -14.42 38.21 -10.17
C THR A 576 -13.27 38.39 -9.18
N PHE A 577 -13.52 38.08 -7.89
CA PHE A 577 -12.49 38.22 -6.86
C PHE A 577 -11.34 37.24 -7.11
N PRO A 578 -10.08 37.70 -7.31
CA PRO A 578 -8.96 36.81 -7.66
C PRO A 578 -8.37 36.08 -6.44
N GLN A 579 -9.08 35.08 -5.93
CA GLN A 579 -8.73 34.32 -4.72
C GLN A 579 -7.27 33.78 -4.74
N GLY A 580 -6.78 33.34 -5.90
CA GLY A 580 -5.38 32.84 -6.02
C GLY A 580 -4.33 33.91 -5.75
N LYS A 581 -4.64 35.20 -6.11
CA LYS A 581 -3.76 36.34 -5.85
C LYS A 581 -3.81 36.77 -4.39
N LEU A 582 -5.00 36.71 -3.76
CA LEU A 582 -5.12 36.90 -2.33
C LEU A 582 -4.25 35.90 -1.57
N MET A 583 -4.34 34.60 -1.88
CA MET A 583 -3.56 33.58 -1.21
C MET A 583 -2.04 33.72 -1.45
N PHE A 584 -1.63 34.29 -2.58
CA PHE A 584 -0.23 34.64 -2.82
C PHE A 584 0.25 35.73 -1.86
N LEU A 585 -0.52 36.83 -1.71
CA LEU A 585 -0.19 37.92 -0.78
C LEU A 585 -0.21 37.46 0.68
N VAL A 586 -1.19 36.65 1.07
CA VAL A 586 -1.24 36.00 2.39
C VAL A 586 0.01 35.15 2.61
N GLY A 587 0.42 34.36 1.60
CA GLY A 587 1.64 33.57 1.67
C GLY A 587 2.93 34.41 1.79
N LYS A 588 2.95 35.63 1.22
CA LYS A 588 4.05 36.61 1.38
C LYS A 588 4.05 37.18 2.80
N MET A 589 2.87 37.60 3.30
CA MET A 589 2.68 38.08 4.66
C MET A 589 3.08 37.04 5.72
N MET A 590 2.71 35.76 5.54
CA MET A 590 3.10 34.64 6.40
C MET A 590 4.61 34.38 6.45
N ARG A 591 5.37 34.81 5.44
CA ARG A 591 6.83 34.71 5.41
C ARG A 591 7.54 35.89 6.06
N LEU A 592 6.92 37.06 6.06
CA LEU A 592 7.44 38.27 6.67
C LEU A 592 7.22 38.27 8.19
N GLY A 593 6.05 37.78 8.62
CA GLY A 593 5.69 37.75 10.04
C GLY A 593 6.40 36.66 10.86
N PRO A 594 6.45 36.83 12.17
CA PRO A 594 7.07 35.87 13.09
C PRO A 594 6.33 34.52 13.06
N THR A 595 7.11 33.43 12.92
CA THR A 595 6.57 32.07 12.70
C THR A 595 5.69 31.60 13.85
N GLU A 596 6.05 31.96 15.08
CA GLU A 596 5.39 31.56 16.31
C GLU A 596 4.14 32.38 16.63
N ARG A 597 3.92 33.54 15.98
CA ARG A 597 2.90 34.52 16.35
C ARG A 597 1.85 34.79 15.28
N ILE A 598 2.15 34.49 14.00
CA ILE A 598 1.25 34.82 12.88
C ILE A 598 0.28 33.67 12.60
N VAL A 599 -1.02 33.99 12.49
CA VAL A 599 -2.10 33.03 12.21
C VAL A 599 -2.62 33.23 10.80
N PRO A 600 -2.66 32.18 9.95
CA PRO A 600 -3.11 32.29 8.56
C PRO A 600 -4.52 32.89 8.39
N ALA A 601 -5.45 32.54 9.26
CA ALA A 601 -6.83 33.04 9.19
C ALA A 601 -6.90 34.55 9.44
N ASN A 602 -6.14 35.08 10.41
CA ASN A 602 -6.07 36.52 10.69
C ASN A 602 -5.34 37.25 9.57
N ALA A 603 -4.26 36.69 9.05
CA ALA A 603 -3.53 37.23 7.90
C ALA A 603 -4.43 37.29 6.64
N GLU A 604 -5.23 36.25 6.38
CA GLU A 604 -6.19 36.28 5.26
C GLU A 604 -7.29 37.33 5.49
N ARG A 605 -7.83 37.41 6.70
CA ARG A 605 -8.89 38.39 7.03
C ARG A 605 -8.41 39.83 6.80
N VAL A 606 -7.24 40.20 7.35
CA VAL A 606 -6.67 41.54 7.21
C VAL A 606 -6.28 41.83 5.77
N MET A 607 -5.61 40.90 5.09
CA MET A 607 -5.24 41.05 3.68
C MET A 607 -6.48 41.20 2.80
N ARG A 608 -7.53 40.42 3.04
CA ARG A 608 -8.79 40.48 2.32
C ARG A 608 -9.45 41.86 2.50
N ALA A 609 -9.55 42.36 3.72
CA ALA A 609 -10.11 43.67 4.01
C ALA A 609 -9.38 44.80 3.25
N LYS A 610 -8.02 44.75 3.23
CA LYS A 610 -7.20 45.73 2.51
C LYS A 610 -7.40 45.68 0.99
N VAL A 611 -7.42 44.49 0.38
CA VAL A 611 -7.59 44.37 -1.08
C VAL A 611 -9.04 44.62 -1.52
N GLU A 612 -10.03 44.36 -0.66
CA GLU A 612 -11.44 44.74 -0.91
C GLU A 612 -11.64 46.28 -0.87
N GLY A 613 -10.91 46.99 0.02
CA GLY A 613 -10.84 48.43 0.03
C GLY A 613 -10.32 49.07 -1.28
N LEU A 614 -9.49 48.35 -2.04
CA LEU A 614 -9.01 48.79 -3.35
C LEU A 614 -10.05 48.65 -4.47
N ARG A 615 -11.11 47.86 -4.27
CA ARG A 615 -12.20 47.64 -5.23
C ARG A 615 -13.34 48.68 -5.09
N ASN A 616 -13.50 49.17 -3.87
CA ASN A 616 -14.53 50.17 -3.53
C ASN A 616 -13.84 51.39 -2.89
N PRO A 617 -13.18 52.27 -3.67
CA PRO A 617 -12.50 53.44 -3.16
C PRO A 617 -13.46 54.52 -2.64
#